data_3f560b9e434b2c55a124261cecffe95a
#
_entry.id   3f560b9e434b2c55a124261cecffe95a
#
_cell.length_a   1.000
_cell.length_b   1.000
_cell.length_c   1.000
_cell.angle_alpha   90.00
_cell.angle_beta   90.00
_cell.angle_gamma   90.00
#
_symmetry.space_group_name_H-M   'P 1'
#
loop_
_entity.id
_entity.type
_entity.pdbx_description
1 polymer ?
#
loop_
_entity_poly.entity_id
_entity_poly.type
_entity_poly.pdbx_seq_one_letter_code
_entity_poly.pdbx_strand_id
1 'polypeptide(L)'
;MSYLIVNAARSAGTIRKTIYGQFSEHLGRCIYGGIADQDGALRPAVLQALKTLHIPVLRWPGGCFADTYHWRDGIGPRSERKTIINTNWGGVTENNAFGTHEFLSLCEQLGCEAYLSGNVGSGTVQEFSDWVEYCNMPGVSPMADLRRRNGREAPFGVRYWGIGNEAWGCGGTMRAEYYADLCRQYATYLRSYDAGLVPVSYTHLRAHET
;
A
#
# COMPACT_ATOMS: atom_id res chain seq x y z
N MET A 1 -12.95 -43.34 4.85
CA MET A 1 -13.96 -42.34 5.27
C MET A 1 -13.20 -41.22 5.98
N SER A 2 -13.27 -39.98 5.47
CA SER A 2 -12.59 -38.83 6.11
C SER A 2 -13.55 -38.18 7.10
N TYR A 3 -13.09 -37.78 8.29
CA TYR A 3 -13.89 -37.08 9.28
C TYR A 3 -13.16 -35.87 9.81
N LEU A 4 -13.90 -34.84 10.16
CA LEU A 4 -13.44 -33.61 10.78
C LEU A 4 -13.87 -33.59 12.25
N ILE A 5 -12.91 -33.36 13.15
CA ILE A 5 -13.19 -33.18 14.58
C ILE A 5 -13.00 -31.70 14.92
N VAL A 6 -14.06 -31.05 15.39
CA VAL A 6 -14.03 -29.69 15.93
C VAL A 6 -14.19 -29.77 17.46
N ASN A 7 -13.11 -29.38 18.17
CA ASN A 7 -13.16 -29.32 19.63
C ASN A 7 -13.35 -27.87 20.09
N ALA A 8 -14.58 -27.47 20.34
CA ALA A 8 -14.95 -26.12 20.77
C ALA A 8 -14.39 -25.71 22.16
N ALA A 9 -13.97 -26.68 22.97
CA ALA A 9 -13.36 -26.41 24.28
C ALA A 9 -11.88 -26.05 24.18
N ARG A 10 -11.25 -26.21 23.01
CA ARG A 10 -9.83 -25.91 22.79
C ARG A 10 -9.68 -24.73 21.85
N SER A 11 -9.60 -23.51 22.38
CA SER A 11 -9.26 -22.33 21.60
C SER A 11 -7.78 -22.32 21.22
N ALA A 12 -7.50 -22.10 19.92
CA ALA A 12 -6.12 -21.94 19.42
C ALA A 12 -5.70 -20.47 19.29
N GLY A 13 -6.65 -19.53 19.44
CA GLY A 13 -6.38 -18.09 19.33
C GLY A 13 -7.59 -17.30 18.85
N THR A 14 -7.39 -16.01 18.64
CA THR A 14 -8.40 -15.09 18.09
C THR A 14 -8.07 -14.75 16.64
N ILE A 15 -9.05 -14.91 15.75
CA ILE A 15 -8.94 -14.49 14.36
C ILE A 15 -8.90 -12.95 14.32
N ARG A 16 -7.80 -12.38 13.82
CA ARG A 16 -7.67 -10.93 13.69
C ARG A 16 -8.55 -10.42 12.56
N LYS A 17 -9.19 -9.26 12.77
CA LYS A 17 -10.03 -8.62 11.74
C LYS A 17 -9.28 -8.36 10.44
N THR A 18 -7.99 -8.10 10.50
CA THR A 18 -7.15 -7.81 9.33
C THR A 18 -7.09 -8.94 8.30
N ILE A 19 -7.47 -10.19 8.66
CA ILE A 19 -7.59 -11.31 7.70
C ILE A 19 -8.68 -11.05 6.64
N TYR A 20 -9.67 -10.20 6.96
CA TYR A 20 -10.74 -9.79 6.06
C TYR A 20 -10.40 -8.52 5.26
N GLY A 21 -9.13 -8.10 5.30
CA GLY A 21 -8.63 -6.98 4.51
C GLY A 21 -8.79 -7.21 3.02
N GLN A 22 -8.87 -6.12 2.28
CA GLN A 22 -9.01 -6.13 0.84
C GLN A 22 -7.77 -5.55 0.17
N PHE A 23 -7.60 -5.85 -1.10
CA PHE A 23 -6.46 -5.47 -1.90
C PHE A 23 -6.91 -4.77 -3.18
N SER A 24 -6.23 -3.68 -3.50
CA SER A 24 -6.43 -2.95 -4.74
C SER A 24 -5.10 -2.68 -5.43
N GLU A 25 -5.10 -2.76 -6.75
CA GLU A 25 -3.90 -2.58 -7.57
C GLU A 25 -4.22 -1.80 -8.83
N HIS A 26 -3.24 -1.04 -9.33
CA HIS A 26 -3.27 -0.46 -10.68
C HIS A 26 -3.16 -1.56 -11.73
N LEU A 27 -4.21 -2.37 -11.84
CA LEU A 27 -4.34 -3.52 -12.71
C LEU A 27 -5.70 -3.47 -13.41
N GLY A 28 -5.70 -3.47 -14.73
CA GLY A 28 -6.93 -3.49 -15.51
C GLY A 28 -7.86 -2.33 -15.13
N ARG A 29 -9.06 -2.67 -14.67
CA ARG A 29 -10.07 -1.70 -14.25
C ARG A 29 -10.28 -1.66 -12.74
N CYS A 30 -9.31 -2.08 -11.96
CA CYS A 30 -9.47 -2.06 -10.50
C CYS A 30 -9.50 -0.62 -9.97
N ILE A 31 -8.60 0.24 -10.43
CA ILE A 31 -8.56 1.66 -10.03
C ILE A 31 -9.39 2.49 -11.01
N TYR A 32 -8.89 2.75 -12.22
CA TYR A 32 -9.58 3.57 -13.21
C TYR A 32 -10.70 2.80 -13.89
N GLY A 33 -11.93 3.33 -13.81
CA GLY A 33 -13.14 2.64 -14.26
C GLY A 33 -13.66 1.58 -13.30
N GLY A 34 -12.96 1.39 -12.17
CA GLY A 34 -13.37 0.60 -11.00
C GLY A 34 -13.66 1.50 -9.81
N ILE A 35 -12.69 1.65 -8.89
CA ILE A 35 -12.81 2.48 -7.68
C ILE A 35 -12.96 3.97 -8.04
N ALA A 36 -12.20 4.43 -9.02
CA ALA A 36 -12.17 5.82 -9.48
C ALA A 36 -12.50 5.94 -10.97
N ASP A 37 -12.87 7.13 -11.40
CA ASP A 37 -12.91 7.50 -12.81
C ASP A 37 -11.50 7.83 -13.36
N GLN A 38 -11.41 8.26 -14.62
CA GLN A 38 -10.13 8.58 -15.27
C GLN A 38 -9.44 9.81 -14.66
N ASP A 39 -10.20 10.67 -14.00
CA ASP A 39 -9.70 11.87 -13.32
C ASP A 39 -9.36 11.61 -11.84
N GLY A 40 -9.44 10.35 -11.40
CA GLY A 40 -9.13 9.93 -10.03
C GLY A 40 -10.22 10.26 -9.01
N ALA A 41 -11.42 10.68 -9.43
CA ALA A 41 -12.53 10.89 -8.53
C ALA A 41 -13.21 9.56 -8.17
N LEU A 42 -13.53 9.38 -6.89
CA LEU A 42 -14.19 8.15 -6.42
C LEU A 42 -15.56 7.99 -7.06
N ARG A 43 -15.84 6.79 -7.56
CA ARG A 43 -17.14 6.45 -8.14
C ARG A 43 -18.15 6.17 -7.03
N PRO A 44 -19.24 6.98 -6.90
CA PRO A 44 -20.15 6.90 -5.76
C PRO A 44 -20.79 5.52 -5.57
N ALA A 45 -21.20 4.86 -6.66
CA ALA A 45 -21.82 3.53 -6.60
C ALA A 45 -20.86 2.46 -6.07
N VAL A 46 -19.57 2.53 -6.49
CA VAL A 46 -18.53 1.60 -6.01
C VAL A 46 -18.19 1.88 -4.56
N LEU A 47 -18.04 3.15 -4.18
CA LEU A 47 -17.81 3.55 -2.79
C LEU A 47 -18.94 3.02 -1.88
N GLN A 48 -20.19 3.17 -2.30
CA GLN A 48 -21.34 2.67 -1.53
C GLN A 48 -21.32 1.14 -1.41
N ALA A 49 -20.97 0.41 -2.46
CA ALA A 49 -20.82 -1.04 -2.40
C ALA A 49 -19.69 -1.47 -1.46
N LEU A 50 -18.54 -0.78 -1.52
CA LEU A 50 -17.40 -1.07 -0.64
C LEU A 50 -17.72 -0.82 0.84
N LYS A 51 -18.55 0.18 1.16
CA LYS A 51 -19.02 0.44 2.54
C LYS A 51 -19.76 -0.75 3.13
N THR A 52 -20.51 -1.49 2.33
CA THR A 52 -21.26 -2.69 2.82
C THR A 52 -20.35 -3.85 3.19
N LEU A 53 -19.11 -3.86 2.72
CA LEU A 53 -18.15 -4.92 3.02
C LEU A 53 -17.49 -4.77 4.41
N HIS A 54 -17.61 -3.59 5.04
CA HIS A 54 -16.97 -3.28 6.33
C HIS A 54 -15.48 -3.67 6.36
N ILE A 55 -14.77 -3.25 5.33
CA ILE A 55 -13.35 -3.57 5.12
C ILE A 55 -12.53 -3.09 6.33
N PRO A 56 -11.77 -3.95 7.01
CA PRO A 56 -10.95 -3.54 8.15
C PRO A 56 -9.63 -2.89 7.74
N VAL A 57 -9.06 -3.29 6.61
CA VAL A 57 -7.83 -2.76 6.04
C VAL A 57 -7.85 -2.86 4.52
N LEU A 58 -7.45 -1.81 3.83
CA LEU A 58 -7.34 -1.77 2.37
C LEU A 58 -5.89 -1.54 1.97
N ARG A 59 -5.36 -2.39 1.08
CA ARG A 59 -3.99 -2.33 0.56
C ARG A 59 -3.94 -1.68 -0.82
N TRP A 60 -2.94 -0.81 -1.05
CA TRP A 60 -2.65 -0.11 -2.30
C TRP A 60 -1.14 0.26 -2.33
N PRO A 61 -0.46 0.58 -3.44
CA PRO A 61 -0.97 0.75 -4.82
C PRO A 61 -1.05 -0.54 -5.62
N GLY A 62 -0.61 -1.66 -5.05
CA GLY A 62 -0.67 -2.92 -5.75
C GLY A 62 0.19 -4.01 -5.16
N GLY A 63 0.30 -5.09 -5.92
CA GLY A 63 1.27 -6.14 -5.82
C GLY A 63 2.52 -5.77 -6.62
N CYS A 64 2.70 -6.36 -7.81
CA CYS A 64 3.86 -6.08 -8.67
C CYS A 64 3.99 -4.60 -9.07
N PHE A 65 2.87 -3.89 -9.23
CA PHE A 65 2.89 -2.45 -9.52
C PHE A 65 3.58 -1.65 -8.41
N ALA A 66 3.50 -2.06 -7.14
CA ALA A 66 4.10 -1.33 -6.02
C ALA A 66 5.61 -1.16 -6.18
N ASP A 67 6.32 -2.16 -6.72
CA ASP A 67 7.78 -2.14 -6.86
C ASP A 67 8.29 -1.41 -8.11
N THR A 68 7.37 -0.79 -8.86
CA THR A 68 7.67 0.15 -9.96
C THR A 68 7.02 1.51 -9.73
N TYR A 69 6.23 1.68 -8.67
CA TYR A 69 5.50 2.91 -8.37
C TYR A 69 6.32 3.87 -7.51
N HIS A 70 6.47 5.10 -8.00
CA HIS A 70 7.09 6.20 -7.26
C HIS A 70 5.99 7.12 -6.72
N TRP A 71 5.76 7.10 -5.42
CA TRP A 71 4.64 7.78 -4.77
C TRP A 71 4.56 9.29 -5.02
N ARG A 72 5.72 9.93 -5.26
CA ARG A 72 5.80 11.36 -5.59
C ARG A 72 5.12 11.69 -6.93
N ASP A 73 5.06 10.74 -7.85
CA ASP A 73 4.41 10.91 -9.14
C ASP A 73 2.88 11.06 -9.01
N GLY A 74 2.30 10.58 -7.88
CA GLY A 74 0.86 10.59 -7.60
C GLY A 74 0.41 11.60 -6.54
N ILE A 75 1.18 12.65 -6.26
CA ILE A 75 0.82 13.72 -5.32
C ILE A 75 0.84 15.10 -5.99
N GLY A 76 0.31 16.12 -5.29
CA GLY A 76 0.23 17.48 -5.82
C GLY A 76 -0.90 17.67 -6.83
N PRO A 77 -0.92 18.82 -7.56
CA PRO A 77 -1.93 19.11 -8.57
C PRO A 77 -1.96 18.03 -9.65
N ARG A 78 -3.14 17.54 -10.00
CA ARG A 78 -3.28 16.44 -10.99
C ARG A 78 -2.68 16.78 -12.35
N SER A 79 -2.77 18.04 -12.77
CA SER A 79 -2.18 18.51 -14.03
C SER A 79 -0.66 18.45 -14.08
N GLU A 80 0.00 18.32 -12.94
CA GLU A 80 1.46 18.27 -12.80
C GLU A 80 1.96 16.85 -12.53
N ARG A 81 1.04 15.89 -12.32
CA ARG A 81 1.41 14.51 -12.04
C ARG A 81 2.00 13.83 -13.26
N LYS A 82 3.02 13.05 -13.01
CA LYS A 82 3.75 12.36 -14.05
C LYS A 82 2.91 11.24 -14.66
N THR A 83 2.89 11.17 -15.97
CA THR A 83 2.34 10.04 -16.71
C THR A 83 3.41 8.96 -16.85
N ILE A 84 3.07 7.72 -16.50
CA ILE A 84 3.97 6.56 -16.51
C ILE A 84 3.36 5.43 -17.36
N ILE A 85 4.20 4.47 -17.72
CA ILE A 85 3.75 3.22 -18.35
C ILE A 85 3.71 2.12 -17.29
N ASN A 86 2.56 1.49 -17.15
CA ASN A 86 2.38 0.33 -16.29
C ASN A 86 2.92 -0.93 -16.99
N THR A 87 4.18 -1.20 -16.79
CA THR A 87 4.88 -2.32 -17.43
C THR A 87 4.47 -3.68 -16.88
N ASN A 88 3.91 -3.72 -15.67
CA ASN A 88 3.45 -4.96 -15.06
C ASN A 88 2.11 -5.44 -15.65
N TRP A 89 1.23 -4.49 -15.98
CA TRP A 89 -0.15 -4.81 -16.34
C TRP A 89 -0.56 -4.18 -17.67
N GLY A 90 -0.18 -4.84 -18.76
CA GLY A 90 -0.67 -4.53 -20.11
C GLY A 90 -0.01 -3.35 -20.81
N GLY A 91 1.03 -2.74 -20.26
CA GLY A 91 1.73 -1.62 -20.87
C GLY A 91 0.85 -0.36 -21.02
N VAL A 92 -0.18 -0.23 -20.21
CA VAL A 92 -1.11 0.90 -20.26
C VAL A 92 -0.50 2.16 -19.67
N THR A 93 -1.00 3.30 -20.11
CA THR A 93 -0.62 4.60 -19.57
C THR A 93 -1.35 4.86 -18.25
N GLU A 94 -0.60 5.17 -17.19
CA GLU A 94 -1.12 5.61 -15.91
C GLU A 94 -0.90 7.11 -15.77
N ASN A 95 -1.96 7.87 -15.52
CA ASN A 95 -1.90 9.34 -15.38
C ASN A 95 -1.67 9.79 -13.93
N ASN A 96 -1.57 8.86 -13.00
CA ASN A 96 -1.40 9.11 -11.56
C ASN A 96 -2.49 10.01 -10.92
N ALA A 97 -3.66 10.12 -11.55
CA ALA A 97 -4.78 10.90 -11.02
C ALA A 97 -5.34 10.33 -9.71
N PHE A 98 -5.16 9.02 -9.49
CA PHE A 98 -5.44 8.34 -8.22
C PHE A 98 -4.13 7.99 -7.52
N GLY A 99 -3.76 8.77 -6.52
CA GLY A 99 -2.51 8.63 -5.78
C GLY A 99 -2.74 8.56 -4.28
N THR A 100 -1.73 8.96 -3.50
CA THR A 100 -1.74 8.86 -2.03
C THR A 100 -2.96 9.54 -1.40
N HIS A 101 -3.30 10.76 -1.80
CA HIS A 101 -4.41 11.51 -1.22
C HIS A 101 -5.76 10.86 -1.54
N GLU A 102 -5.96 10.46 -2.79
CA GLU A 102 -7.21 9.84 -3.23
C GLU A 102 -7.42 8.49 -2.53
N PHE A 103 -6.37 7.68 -2.41
CA PHE A 103 -6.43 6.40 -1.70
C PHE A 103 -6.72 6.58 -0.21
N LEU A 104 -6.01 7.49 0.46
CA LEU A 104 -6.20 7.69 1.90
C LEU A 104 -7.56 8.33 2.20
N SER A 105 -8.07 9.20 1.31
CA SER A 105 -9.45 9.70 1.39
C SER A 105 -10.49 8.57 1.21
N LEU A 106 -10.22 7.59 0.34
CA LEU A 106 -11.06 6.39 0.21
C LEU A 106 -11.10 5.62 1.54
N CYS A 107 -9.93 5.37 2.15
CA CYS A 107 -9.85 4.67 3.43
C CYS A 107 -10.62 5.40 4.54
N GLU A 108 -10.50 6.73 4.63
CA GLU A 108 -11.25 7.55 5.57
C GLU A 108 -12.77 7.42 5.37
N GLN A 109 -13.24 7.46 4.11
CA GLN A 109 -14.66 7.33 3.78
C GLN A 109 -15.22 5.92 4.02
N LEU A 110 -14.38 4.90 3.95
CA LEU A 110 -14.71 3.51 4.28
C LEU A 110 -14.61 3.21 5.78
N GLY A 111 -13.92 4.06 6.54
CA GLY A 111 -13.62 3.82 7.96
C GLY A 111 -12.66 2.64 8.17
N CYS A 112 -11.75 2.41 7.24
CA CYS A 112 -10.79 1.31 7.28
C CYS A 112 -9.35 1.80 7.46
N GLU A 113 -8.48 0.93 7.97
CA GLU A 113 -7.05 1.16 8.01
C GLU A 113 -6.45 1.14 6.60
N ALA A 114 -5.51 2.04 6.34
CA ALA A 114 -4.73 2.02 5.12
C ALA A 114 -3.51 1.11 5.26
N TYR A 115 -3.22 0.34 4.21
CA TYR A 115 -1.98 -0.40 4.05
C TYR A 115 -1.31 0.07 2.76
N LEU A 116 -0.20 0.81 2.89
CA LEU A 116 0.60 1.25 1.76
C LEU A 116 1.73 0.27 1.47
N SER A 117 1.81 -0.22 0.23
CA SER A 117 2.93 -1.06 -0.23
C SER A 117 4.04 -0.18 -0.79
N GLY A 118 5.19 -0.17 -0.11
CA GLY A 118 6.35 0.60 -0.54
C GLY A 118 7.14 -0.09 -1.64
N ASN A 119 7.80 0.72 -2.46
CA ASN A 119 8.64 0.26 -3.56
C ASN A 119 10.03 -0.14 -3.04
N VAL A 120 10.34 -1.43 -3.07
CA VAL A 120 11.66 -1.99 -2.73
C VAL A 120 12.40 -2.46 -3.98
N GLY A 121 11.69 -2.64 -5.08
CA GLY A 121 12.26 -3.08 -6.35
C GLY A 121 13.08 -1.98 -7.04
N SER A 122 12.43 -0.92 -7.50
CA SER A 122 13.06 0.21 -8.18
C SER A 122 13.22 1.46 -7.31
N GLY A 123 12.60 1.49 -6.13
CA GLY A 123 12.69 2.60 -5.19
C GLY A 123 13.93 2.57 -4.29
N THR A 124 14.00 3.55 -3.40
CA THR A 124 15.08 3.66 -2.42
C THR A 124 14.53 3.71 -0.99
N VAL A 125 15.38 3.36 -0.02
CA VAL A 125 15.07 3.52 1.42
C VAL A 125 14.67 4.94 1.75
N GLN A 126 15.35 5.94 1.15
CA GLN A 126 15.04 7.35 1.36
C GLN A 126 13.65 7.71 0.83
N GLU A 127 13.31 7.25 -0.38
CA GLU A 127 11.99 7.50 -0.95
C GLU A 127 10.87 6.91 -0.10
N PHE A 128 11.07 5.70 0.41
CA PHE A 128 10.12 5.05 1.32
C PHE A 128 9.99 5.83 2.65
N SER A 129 11.12 6.20 3.24
CA SER A 129 11.18 7.01 4.47
C SER A 129 10.47 8.35 4.30
N ASP A 130 10.69 9.03 3.18
CA ASP A 130 10.02 10.29 2.83
C ASP A 130 8.49 10.11 2.70
N TRP A 131 8.03 8.97 2.18
CA TRP A 131 6.60 8.69 2.10
C TRP A 131 5.96 8.48 3.47
N VAL A 132 6.67 7.77 4.36
CA VAL A 132 6.24 7.61 5.75
C VAL A 132 6.18 8.97 6.46
N GLU A 133 7.21 9.80 6.33
CA GLU A 133 7.24 11.16 6.86
C GLU A 133 6.09 12.00 6.31
N TYR A 134 5.86 11.95 5.00
CA TYR A 134 4.77 12.64 4.33
C TYR A 134 3.40 12.28 4.93
N CYS A 135 3.17 11.01 5.15
CA CYS A 135 1.89 10.53 5.66
C CYS A 135 1.71 10.75 7.18
N ASN A 136 2.79 10.64 7.95
CA ASN A 136 2.65 10.45 9.40
C ASN A 136 3.26 11.56 10.25
N MET A 137 4.17 12.38 9.73
CA MET A 137 4.84 13.40 10.54
C MET A 137 3.86 14.52 10.96
N PRO A 138 3.61 14.73 12.27
CA PRO A 138 2.69 15.78 12.74
C PRO A 138 3.33 17.16 12.80
N GLY A 139 4.65 17.21 13.00
CA GLY A 139 5.42 18.43 13.21
C GLY A 139 5.85 19.12 11.92
N VAL A 140 6.84 19.99 12.05
CA VAL A 140 7.49 20.69 10.94
C VAL A 140 8.57 19.80 10.36
N SER A 141 8.45 19.47 9.08
CA SER A 141 9.48 18.76 8.34
C SER A 141 9.23 18.92 6.83
N PRO A 142 10.25 18.67 5.98
CA PRO A 142 10.12 18.88 4.54
C PRO A 142 8.93 18.13 3.93
N MET A 143 8.67 16.89 4.35
CA MET A 143 7.57 16.08 3.80
C MET A 143 6.23 16.43 4.43
N ALA A 144 6.18 16.79 5.72
CA ALA A 144 4.97 17.31 6.35
C ALA A 144 4.53 18.64 5.71
N ASP A 145 5.50 19.52 5.40
CA ASP A 145 5.22 20.78 4.72
C ASP A 145 4.76 20.55 3.27
N LEU A 146 5.33 19.55 2.58
CA LEU A 146 4.85 19.16 1.25
C LEU A 146 3.41 18.62 1.31
N ARG A 147 3.06 17.81 2.32
CA ARG A 147 1.68 17.34 2.54
C ARG A 147 0.71 18.52 2.72
N ARG A 148 1.10 19.51 3.54
CA ARG A 148 0.27 20.71 3.77
C ARG A 148 0.08 21.52 2.50
N ARG A 149 1.15 21.74 1.73
CA ARG A 149 1.06 22.40 0.41
C ARG A 149 0.12 21.67 -0.54
N ASN A 150 0.05 20.34 -0.43
CA ASN A 150 -0.84 19.50 -1.20
C ASN A 150 -2.27 19.41 -0.60
N GLY A 151 -2.61 20.28 0.36
CA GLY A 151 -3.97 20.43 0.88
C GLY A 151 -4.34 19.53 2.06
N ARG A 152 -3.38 18.86 2.69
CA ARG A 152 -3.65 18.04 3.89
C ARG A 152 -2.84 18.53 5.08
N GLU A 153 -3.52 19.23 6.00
CA GLU A 153 -2.89 19.78 7.21
C GLU A 153 -2.47 18.68 8.19
N ALA A 154 -3.43 17.87 8.63
CA ALA A 154 -3.17 16.80 9.60
C ALA A 154 -2.49 15.57 8.96
N PRO A 155 -1.69 14.82 9.71
CA PRO A 155 -1.21 13.50 9.28
C PRO A 155 -2.35 12.57 8.89
N PHE A 156 -2.08 11.66 7.97
CA PHE A 156 -3.03 10.58 7.64
C PHE A 156 -3.02 9.46 8.67
N GLY A 157 -1.90 9.26 9.38
CA GLY A 157 -1.77 8.23 10.40
C GLY A 157 -1.75 6.81 9.84
N VAL A 158 -1.06 6.59 8.73
CA VAL A 158 -0.96 5.27 8.10
C VAL A 158 -0.16 4.33 8.98
N ARG A 159 -0.78 3.23 9.40
CA ARG A 159 -0.17 2.27 10.32
C ARG A 159 0.57 1.14 9.62
N TYR A 160 0.02 0.59 8.54
CA TYR A 160 0.57 -0.60 7.87
C TYR A 160 1.37 -0.21 6.63
N TRP A 161 2.63 -0.66 6.59
CA TRP A 161 3.59 -0.35 5.54
C TRP A 161 4.20 -1.62 4.98
N GLY A 162 3.85 -1.98 3.75
CA GLY A 162 4.43 -3.10 3.04
C GLY A 162 5.85 -2.80 2.58
N ILE A 163 6.76 -3.71 2.82
CA ILE A 163 8.13 -3.63 2.34
C ILE A 163 8.24 -4.49 1.09
N GLY A 164 7.93 -3.87 -0.06
CA GLY A 164 7.90 -4.52 -1.35
C GLY A 164 6.76 -5.51 -1.55
N ASN A 165 6.78 -6.16 -2.70
CA ASN A 165 5.86 -7.23 -3.09
C ASN A 165 6.59 -8.29 -3.88
N GLU A 166 6.35 -9.56 -3.57
CA GLU A 166 6.88 -10.71 -4.33
C GLU A 166 8.36 -10.53 -4.75
N ALA A 167 9.22 -10.17 -3.81
CA ALA A 167 10.62 -9.85 -4.06
C ALA A 167 11.39 -11.01 -4.74
N TRP A 168 10.91 -12.22 -4.59
CA TRP A 168 11.39 -13.42 -5.25
C TRP A 168 11.06 -13.47 -6.77
N GLY A 169 10.12 -12.64 -7.21
CA GLY A 169 9.62 -12.57 -8.59
C GLY A 169 9.59 -11.14 -9.09
N CYS A 170 8.39 -10.63 -9.40
CA CYS A 170 8.18 -9.30 -9.99
C CYS A 170 8.74 -8.13 -9.16
N GLY A 171 8.91 -8.29 -7.86
CA GLY A 171 9.50 -7.29 -6.97
C GLY A 171 11.02 -7.24 -6.99
N GLY A 172 11.71 -7.96 -7.90
CA GLY A 172 13.15 -7.80 -8.09
C GLY A 172 13.97 -9.08 -8.21
N THR A 173 13.34 -10.25 -8.23
CA THR A 173 14.02 -11.57 -8.35
C THR A 173 15.16 -11.72 -7.32
N MET A 174 14.87 -11.35 -6.08
CA MET A 174 15.82 -11.29 -4.99
C MET A 174 15.97 -12.66 -4.32
N ARG A 175 17.18 -12.97 -3.87
CA ARG A 175 17.40 -14.08 -2.93
C ARG A 175 16.79 -13.76 -1.57
N ALA A 176 16.38 -14.78 -0.83
CA ALA A 176 15.72 -14.64 0.47
C ALA A 176 16.56 -13.82 1.47
N GLU A 177 17.84 -14.08 1.54
CA GLU A 177 18.77 -13.43 2.47
C GLU A 177 18.92 -11.95 2.15
N TYR A 178 19.07 -11.61 0.88
CA TYR A 178 19.17 -10.22 0.42
C TYR A 178 17.90 -9.44 0.74
N TYR A 179 16.73 -10.01 0.43
CA TYR A 179 15.45 -9.37 0.76
C TYR A 179 15.25 -9.23 2.27
N ALA A 180 15.67 -10.20 3.07
CA ALA A 180 15.62 -10.11 4.53
C ALA A 180 16.46 -8.93 5.06
N ASP A 181 17.64 -8.70 4.50
CA ASP A 181 18.48 -7.54 4.85
C ASP A 181 17.84 -6.21 4.43
N LEU A 182 17.26 -6.14 3.21
CA LEU A 182 16.50 -4.97 2.78
C LEU A 182 15.30 -4.71 3.69
N CYS A 183 14.52 -5.73 4.05
CA CYS A 183 13.39 -5.58 4.97
C CYS A 183 13.83 -4.99 6.31
N ARG A 184 14.94 -5.44 6.86
CA ARG A 184 15.49 -4.91 8.11
C ARG A 184 15.89 -3.46 7.96
N GLN A 185 16.53 -3.09 6.84
CA GLN A 185 16.94 -1.74 6.55
C GLN A 185 15.73 -0.80 6.42
N TYR A 186 14.76 -1.13 5.57
CA TYR A 186 13.54 -0.35 5.38
C TYR A 186 12.74 -0.20 6.69
N ALA A 187 12.58 -1.30 7.44
CA ALA A 187 11.89 -1.28 8.74
C ALA A 187 12.58 -0.39 9.78
N THR A 188 13.89 -0.24 9.71
CA THR A 188 14.63 0.67 10.60
C THR A 188 14.22 2.12 10.37
N TYR A 189 14.22 2.56 9.12
CA TYR A 189 13.88 3.94 8.77
C TYR A 189 12.38 4.25 8.90
N LEU A 190 11.51 3.26 8.70
CA LEU A 190 10.09 3.39 8.96
C LEU A 190 9.80 3.73 10.44
N ARG A 191 10.43 3.03 11.37
CA ARG A 191 10.23 3.22 12.81
C ARG A 191 10.73 4.54 13.35
N SER A 192 11.53 5.28 12.59
CA SER A 192 12.05 6.59 12.99
C SER A 192 10.95 7.64 13.16
N TYR A 193 9.76 7.44 12.56
CA TYR A 193 8.66 8.41 12.61
C TYR A 193 7.59 8.07 13.64
N ASP A 194 7.35 6.81 13.92
CA ASP A 194 6.38 6.36 14.92
C ASP A 194 6.66 4.91 15.30
N ALA A 195 6.78 4.64 16.61
CA ALA A 195 6.97 3.29 17.13
C ALA A 195 5.74 2.38 16.93
N GLY A 196 4.57 2.96 16.67
CA GLY A 196 3.32 2.23 16.41
C GLY A 196 3.16 1.72 14.97
N LEU A 197 4.08 2.09 14.06
CA LEU A 197 4.05 1.64 12.68
C LEU A 197 4.36 0.14 12.56
N VAL A 198 3.63 -0.52 11.68
CA VAL A 198 3.75 -1.96 11.47
C VAL A 198 4.34 -2.21 10.07
N PRO A 199 5.63 -2.57 9.99
CA PRO A 199 6.20 -3.07 8.75
C PRO A 199 5.59 -4.43 8.43
N VAL A 200 5.15 -4.60 7.19
CA VAL A 200 4.55 -5.85 6.71
C VAL A 200 5.46 -6.46 5.65
N SER A 201 5.79 -7.72 5.83
CA SER A 201 6.63 -8.49 4.94
C SER A 201 6.23 -9.97 4.97
N TYR A 202 6.93 -10.80 4.22
CA TYR A 202 6.69 -12.25 4.20
C TYR A 202 7.33 -12.93 5.40
N THR A 203 6.65 -13.94 5.93
CA THR A 203 7.22 -14.86 6.93
C THR A 203 7.99 -16.01 6.28
N HIS A 204 7.63 -16.35 5.02
CA HIS A 204 8.32 -17.38 4.22
C HIS A 204 8.50 -16.86 2.81
N LEU A 205 9.74 -16.73 2.37
CA LEU A 205 10.05 -16.62 0.95
C LEU A 205 9.99 -18.03 0.38
N ARG A 206 9.21 -18.25 -0.68
CA ARG A 206 9.34 -19.48 -1.45
C ARG A 206 10.77 -19.54 -1.98
N ALA A 207 11.53 -20.52 -1.52
CA ALA A 207 12.69 -20.94 -2.26
C ALA A 207 12.17 -21.43 -3.61
N HIS A 208 12.43 -20.71 -4.68
CA HIS A 208 12.24 -21.28 -6.00
C HIS A 208 13.30 -22.36 -6.14
N GLU A 209 12.82 -23.57 -6.21
CA GLU A 209 13.60 -24.69 -6.70
C GLU A 209 14.14 -24.30 -8.09
N THR A 210 15.43 -24.19 -8.18
CA THR A 210 16.17 -24.04 -9.44
C THR A 210 16.05 -25.31 -10.26
#